data_9e9977c6d2de3fb561e010163f7c6150
#
_entry.id   9e9977c6d2de3fb561e010163f7c6150
#
_cell.length_a   1.000
_cell.length_b   1.000
_cell.length_c   1.000
_cell.angle_alpha   90.00
_cell.angle_beta   90.00
_cell.angle_gamma   90.00
#
_symmetry.space_group_name_H-M   'P 1'
#
loop_
_entity.id
_entity.type
_entity.pdbx_description
1 polymer ?
#
loop_
_entity_poly.entity_id
_entity_poly.type
_entity_poly.pdbx_seq_one_letter_code
_entity_poly.pdbx_strand_id
1 'polypeptide(L)'
;MNLKEFDIAIEGMIFSSKDYVQNLDKWKPGSNNILYVTGLSGSGKSTLAEEYEKKYNAHMFELDGLQHNYDSSGKGILEKCKKDIPEYANAIKTFLKEKNDGEFTNDEFNLMKRVAKHAIQLCKEDSKTLYIIEGIQLFQWFNRDQFKSKPLIIKGTSMLTSSIRGNKRDFTENGKLNKVGMIKTLPQRLKWESEDERSLNRFKKEMKK
;
A
#
# COMPACT_ATOMS: atom_id res chain seq x y z
N MET A 1 -28.83 -15.83 -1.00
CA MET A 1 -27.48 -16.03 -1.61
C MET A 1 -26.54 -16.49 -0.50
N ASN A 2 -26.00 -17.67 -0.60
CA ASN A 2 -25.01 -18.20 0.35
C ASN A 2 -23.60 -17.65 0.01
N LEU A 3 -22.61 -17.89 0.88
CA LEU A 3 -21.25 -17.38 0.67
C LEU A 3 -20.61 -17.88 -0.63
N LYS A 4 -20.87 -19.14 -1.01
CA LYS A 4 -20.36 -19.71 -2.26
C LYS A 4 -20.97 -19.04 -3.49
N GLU A 5 -22.27 -18.79 -3.49
CA GLU A 5 -22.97 -18.10 -4.57
C GLU A 5 -22.52 -16.64 -4.70
N PHE A 6 -22.22 -15.98 -3.55
CA PHE A 6 -21.67 -14.64 -3.52
C PHE A 6 -20.23 -14.61 -4.06
N ASP A 7 -19.39 -15.57 -3.65
CA ASP A 7 -18.00 -15.67 -4.15
C ASP A 7 -17.99 -15.98 -5.66
N ILE A 8 -18.84 -16.87 -6.17
CA ILE A 8 -18.98 -17.17 -7.61
C ILE A 8 -19.48 -15.95 -8.39
N ALA A 9 -20.47 -15.21 -7.85
CA ALA A 9 -20.97 -14.00 -8.50
C ALA A 9 -19.91 -12.91 -8.57
N ILE A 10 -19.05 -12.79 -7.54
CA ILE A 10 -17.94 -11.85 -7.52
C ILE A 10 -16.82 -12.26 -8.47
N GLU A 11 -16.44 -13.53 -8.50
CA GLU A 11 -15.41 -14.04 -9.43
C GLU A 11 -15.82 -13.83 -10.89
N GLY A 12 -17.13 -13.95 -11.21
CA GLY A 12 -17.67 -13.62 -12.52
C GLY A 12 -17.63 -12.12 -12.88
N MET A 13 -17.52 -11.23 -11.88
CA MET A 13 -17.45 -9.77 -12.07
C MET A 13 -16.01 -9.22 -12.06
N ILE A 14 -14.99 -10.06 -11.96
CA ILE A 14 -13.60 -9.62 -11.90
C ILE A 14 -13.12 -9.10 -13.26
N PHE A 15 -13.31 -7.83 -13.49
CA PHE A 15 -12.58 -7.10 -14.51
C PHE A 15 -11.18 -6.77 -14.00
N SER A 16 -10.21 -7.66 -14.21
CA SER A 16 -8.83 -7.36 -13.87
C SER A 16 -8.25 -6.39 -14.90
N SER A 17 -7.95 -5.16 -14.49
CA SER A 17 -7.06 -4.33 -15.29
C SER A 17 -5.66 -4.96 -15.27
N LYS A 18 -4.94 -4.92 -16.40
CA LYS A 18 -3.57 -5.45 -16.46
C LYS A 18 -2.65 -4.68 -15.52
N ASP A 19 -1.71 -5.39 -14.92
CA ASP A 19 -0.62 -4.79 -14.17
C ASP A 19 0.19 -3.86 -15.08
N TYR A 20 0.67 -2.75 -14.55
CA TYR A 20 1.65 -1.92 -15.20
C TYR A 20 3.02 -2.21 -14.57
N VAL A 21 4.00 -2.58 -15.39
CA VAL A 21 5.35 -2.93 -14.95
C VAL A 21 6.35 -2.05 -15.68
N GLN A 22 7.28 -1.45 -14.93
CA GLN A 22 8.30 -0.55 -15.45
C GLN A 22 9.66 -0.88 -14.85
N ASN A 23 10.71 -0.94 -15.69
CA ASN A 23 12.12 -1.05 -15.29
C ASN A 23 12.42 -2.18 -14.27
N LEU A 24 11.66 -3.26 -14.26
CA LEU A 24 11.86 -4.36 -13.31
C LEU A 24 13.24 -5.02 -13.51
N ASP A 25 13.75 -5.04 -14.72
CA ASP A 25 15.10 -5.50 -15.10
C ASP A 25 16.22 -4.68 -14.45
N LYS A 26 15.93 -3.45 -14.05
CA LYS A 26 16.87 -2.55 -13.37
C LYS A 26 16.88 -2.73 -11.85
N TRP A 27 15.96 -3.50 -11.28
CA TRP A 27 15.92 -3.73 -9.84
C TRP A 27 17.03 -4.69 -9.42
N LYS A 28 18.06 -4.12 -8.82
CA LYS A 28 19.26 -4.83 -8.38
C LYS A 28 19.98 -4.05 -7.29
N PRO A 29 20.85 -4.67 -6.48
CA PRO A 29 21.69 -3.96 -5.51
C PRO A 29 22.44 -2.80 -6.17
N GLY A 30 22.62 -1.72 -5.42
CA GLY A 30 23.21 -0.46 -5.90
C GLY A 30 22.15 0.65 -6.02
N SER A 31 22.22 1.45 -7.08
CA SER A 31 21.38 2.66 -7.25
C SER A 31 19.88 2.38 -7.44
N ASN A 32 19.50 1.15 -7.78
CA ASN A 32 18.13 0.73 -8.01
C ASN A 32 17.73 -0.47 -7.13
N ASN A 33 18.15 -0.45 -5.89
CA ASN A 33 17.87 -1.51 -4.91
C ASN A 33 16.41 -1.53 -4.42
N ILE A 34 15.56 -0.60 -4.84
CA ILE A 34 14.15 -0.51 -4.43
C ILE A 34 13.23 -0.83 -5.61
N LEU A 35 12.32 -1.78 -5.41
CA LEU A 35 11.12 -2.01 -6.21
C LEU A 35 9.93 -1.34 -5.52
N TYR A 36 9.22 -0.49 -6.24
CA TYR A 36 7.98 0.12 -5.75
C TYR A 36 6.78 -0.70 -6.22
N VAL A 37 5.89 -1.06 -5.30
CA VAL A 37 4.66 -1.82 -5.57
C VAL A 37 3.46 -1.06 -5.06
N THR A 38 2.54 -0.70 -5.94
CA THR A 38 1.33 0.04 -5.58
C THR A 38 0.08 -0.48 -6.30
N GLY A 39 -1.07 0.01 -5.92
CA GLY A 39 -2.38 -0.37 -6.45
C GLY A 39 -3.48 -0.09 -5.44
N LEU A 40 -4.74 -0.30 -5.83
CA LEU A 40 -5.87 -0.11 -4.93
C LEU A 40 -5.83 -1.10 -3.75
N SER A 41 -6.56 -0.79 -2.68
CA SER A 41 -6.74 -1.69 -1.55
C SER A 41 -7.37 -3.01 -2.04
N GLY A 42 -6.84 -4.18 -1.62
CA GLY A 42 -7.34 -5.47 -2.09
C GLY A 42 -6.95 -5.86 -3.53
N SER A 43 -6.04 -5.11 -4.18
CA SER A 43 -5.55 -5.46 -5.53
C SER A 43 -4.60 -6.67 -5.57
N GLY A 44 -4.13 -7.13 -4.40
CA GLY A 44 -3.13 -8.20 -4.29
C GLY A 44 -1.69 -7.70 -4.38
N LYS A 45 -1.45 -6.41 -4.14
CA LYS A 45 -0.11 -5.84 -4.14
C LYS A 45 0.79 -6.41 -3.04
N SER A 46 0.26 -6.62 -1.82
CA SER A 46 1.02 -7.22 -0.71
C SER A 46 1.37 -8.68 -1.01
N THR A 47 0.44 -9.48 -1.55
CA THR A 47 0.72 -10.86 -1.99
C THR A 47 1.83 -10.90 -3.04
N LEU A 48 1.79 -10.00 -4.03
CA LEU A 48 2.84 -9.87 -5.02
C LEU A 48 4.18 -9.49 -4.38
N ALA A 49 4.16 -8.54 -3.44
CA ALA A 49 5.36 -8.11 -2.73
C ALA A 49 6.00 -9.26 -1.92
N GLU A 50 5.19 -10.05 -1.22
CA GLU A 50 5.64 -11.27 -0.50
C GLU A 50 6.24 -12.33 -1.44
N GLU A 51 5.65 -12.54 -2.62
CA GLU A 51 6.20 -13.44 -3.63
C GLU A 51 7.58 -12.98 -4.10
N TYR A 52 7.73 -11.69 -4.35
CA TYR A 52 9.00 -11.11 -4.78
C TYR A 52 10.04 -11.08 -3.65
N GLU A 53 9.63 -10.80 -2.41
CA GLU A 53 10.48 -10.86 -1.23
C GLU A 53 11.14 -12.25 -1.11
N LYS A 54 10.33 -13.30 -1.18
CA LYS A 54 10.81 -14.70 -1.12
C LYS A 54 11.71 -15.05 -2.32
N LYS A 55 11.27 -14.69 -3.54
CA LYS A 55 11.97 -15.04 -4.78
C LYS A 55 13.33 -14.38 -4.91
N TYR A 56 13.48 -13.15 -4.47
CA TYR A 56 14.69 -12.34 -4.66
C TYR A 56 15.47 -12.11 -3.37
N ASN A 57 15.05 -12.73 -2.25
CA ASN A 57 15.62 -12.51 -0.91
C ASN A 57 15.68 -10.99 -0.60
N ALA A 58 14.58 -10.31 -0.90
CA ALA A 58 14.41 -8.89 -0.63
C ALA A 58 13.76 -8.66 0.74
N HIS A 59 13.65 -7.41 1.17
CA HIS A 59 12.94 -7.01 2.38
C HIS A 59 11.78 -6.11 2.02
N MET A 60 10.56 -6.51 2.38
CA MET A 60 9.36 -5.72 2.14
C MET A 60 9.19 -4.68 3.26
N PHE A 61 8.98 -3.43 2.88
CA PHE A 61 8.60 -2.34 3.77
C PHE A 61 7.24 -1.76 3.35
N GLU A 62 6.24 -2.00 4.17
CA GLU A 62 4.88 -1.51 3.97
C GLU A 62 4.74 -0.08 4.48
N LEU A 63 4.29 0.84 3.63
CA LEU A 63 4.05 2.22 4.05
C LEU A 63 2.88 2.36 5.04
N ASP A 64 1.91 1.43 4.99
CA ASP A 64 0.85 1.33 6.01
C ASP A 64 1.43 1.06 7.41
N GLY A 65 2.55 0.36 7.49
CA GLY A 65 3.24 0.08 8.75
C GLY A 65 3.66 1.34 9.51
N LEU A 66 3.92 2.45 8.80
CA LEU A 66 4.21 3.73 9.43
C LEU A 66 3.05 4.25 10.28
N GLN A 67 1.80 4.02 9.85
CA GLN A 67 0.61 4.43 10.58
C GLN A 67 0.29 3.48 11.74
N HIS A 68 0.60 2.22 11.57
CA HIS A 68 0.30 1.16 12.54
C HIS A 68 1.46 0.80 13.47
N ASN A 69 2.54 1.58 13.45
CA ASN A 69 3.74 1.34 14.27
C ASN A 69 4.34 -0.07 14.05
N TYR A 70 4.42 -0.50 12.80
CA TYR A 70 4.88 -1.82 12.41
C TYR A 70 5.99 -1.73 11.34
N ASP A 71 7.09 -2.45 11.55
CA ASP A 71 8.20 -2.56 10.59
C ASP A 71 8.20 -3.95 9.95
N SER A 72 7.64 -4.05 8.76
CA SER A 72 7.59 -5.30 8.00
C SER A 72 8.96 -5.75 7.48
N SER A 73 9.91 -4.83 7.34
CA SER A 73 11.21 -5.15 6.74
C SER A 73 12.14 -5.96 7.65
N GLY A 74 11.92 -5.96 8.95
CA GLY A 74 12.83 -6.54 9.94
C GLY A 74 14.21 -5.84 10.00
N LYS A 75 14.37 -4.69 9.35
CA LYS A 75 15.64 -3.93 9.25
C LYS A 75 15.74 -2.75 10.21
N GLY A 76 14.75 -2.56 11.07
CA GLY A 76 14.71 -1.45 12.03
C GLY A 76 14.52 -0.09 11.36
N ILE A 77 13.94 -0.04 10.16
CA ILE A 77 13.66 1.21 9.43
C ILE A 77 12.75 2.11 10.24
N LEU A 78 11.69 1.54 10.82
CA LEU A 78 10.73 2.28 11.64
C LEU A 78 11.39 2.92 12.86
N GLU A 79 12.24 2.18 13.56
CA GLU A 79 12.94 2.70 14.75
C GLU A 79 13.94 3.80 14.40
N LYS A 80 14.62 3.70 13.25
CA LYS A 80 15.44 4.79 12.73
C LYS A 80 14.57 6.03 12.42
N CYS A 81 13.42 5.86 11.78
CA CYS A 81 12.49 6.96 11.53
C CYS A 81 12.04 7.65 12.83
N LYS A 82 11.74 6.90 13.89
CA LYS A 82 11.36 7.45 15.21
C LYS A 82 12.50 8.22 15.86
N LYS A 83 13.73 7.72 15.73
CA LYS A 83 14.93 8.38 16.26
C LYS A 83 15.22 9.68 15.53
N ASP A 84 15.14 9.67 14.20
CA ASP A 84 15.55 10.79 13.36
C ASP A 84 14.43 11.85 13.22
N ILE A 85 13.17 11.48 13.50
CA ILE A 85 11.99 12.36 13.46
C ILE A 85 11.22 12.21 14.79
N PRO A 86 11.63 12.90 15.86
CA PRO A 86 11.00 12.76 17.18
C PRO A 86 9.49 13.09 17.20
N GLU A 87 9.03 14.02 16.36
CA GLU A 87 7.62 14.36 16.24
C GLU A 87 6.79 13.16 15.77
N TYR A 88 7.36 12.29 14.91
CA TYR A 88 6.73 11.08 14.49
C TYR A 88 6.56 10.08 15.66
N ALA A 89 7.59 9.91 16.49
CA ALA A 89 7.49 9.05 17.66
C ALA A 89 6.39 9.51 18.64
N ASN A 90 6.17 10.82 18.77
CA ASN A 90 5.11 11.39 19.58
C ASN A 90 3.73 11.21 18.93
N ALA A 91 3.61 11.49 17.63
CA ALA A 91 2.36 11.34 16.88
C ALA A 91 1.83 9.90 16.94
N ILE A 92 2.70 8.91 16.76
CA ILE A 92 2.31 7.49 16.86
C ILE A 92 1.78 7.13 18.24
N LYS A 93 2.38 7.65 19.31
CA LYS A 93 1.90 7.40 20.69
C LYS A 93 0.50 7.97 20.90
N THR A 94 0.23 9.14 20.37
CA THR A 94 -1.08 9.79 20.47
C THR A 94 -2.11 9.05 19.62
N PHE A 95 -1.80 8.79 18.36
CA PHE A 95 -2.67 8.12 17.41
C PHE A 95 -3.12 6.72 17.87
N LEU A 96 -2.18 5.91 18.37
CA LEU A 96 -2.50 4.57 18.89
C LEU A 96 -3.32 4.61 20.18
N LYS A 97 -3.21 5.67 20.98
CA LYS A 97 -4.01 5.83 22.21
C LYS A 97 -5.46 6.23 21.92
N GLU A 98 -5.64 7.08 20.95
CA GLU A 98 -6.97 7.66 20.68
C GLU A 98 -7.87 6.71 19.90
N LYS A 99 -7.37 5.62 19.28
CA LYS A 99 -8.12 4.60 18.52
C LYS A 99 -9.35 5.16 17.77
N ASN A 100 -9.30 6.43 17.43
CA ASN A 100 -10.37 7.08 16.73
C ASN A 100 -10.15 6.87 15.23
N ASP A 101 -11.19 6.43 14.54
CA ASP A 101 -11.28 6.39 13.06
C ASP A 101 -11.20 7.81 12.44
N GLY A 102 -10.49 8.71 13.09
CA GLY A 102 -10.32 10.10 12.69
C GLY A 102 -9.43 10.20 11.46
N GLU A 103 -9.86 10.99 10.50
CA GLU A 103 -9.04 11.40 9.38
C GLU A 103 -7.81 12.16 9.91
N PHE A 104 -6.64 11.91 9.29
CA PHE A 104 -5.43 12.68 9.59
C PHE A 104 -5.68 14.18 9.40
N THR A 105 -5.23 14.98 10.34
CA THR A 105 -5.09 16.42 10.13
C THR A 105 -4.06 16.68 9.02
N ASN A 106 -4.09 17.86 8.42
CA ASN A 106 -3.11 18.24 7.40
C ASN A 106 -1.65 18.13 7.91
N ASP A 107 -1.42 18.44 9.18
CA ASP A 107 -0.09 18.39 9.78
C ASP A 107 0.36 16.93 9.99
N GLU A 108 -0.51 16.06 10.46
CA GLU A 108 -0.25 14.62 10.58
C GLU A 108 0.01 13.99 9.21
N PHE A 109 -0.78 14.35 8.20
CA PHE A 109 -0.58 13.88 6.83
C PHE A 109 0.79 14.30 6.28
N ASN A 110 1.18 15.56 6.48
CA ASN A 110 2.48 16.08 6.06
C ASN A 110 3.63 15.41 6.83
N LEU A 111 3.45 15.15 8.11
CA LEU A 111 4.40 14.42 8.93
C LEU A 111 4.59 12.99 8.39
N MET A 112 3.50 12.25 8.15
CA MET A 112 3.56 10.88 7.62
C MET A 112 4.25 10.83 6.25
N LYS A 113 3.98 11.81 5.39
CA LYS A 113 4.64 11.93 4.09
C LYS A 113 6.15 12.21 4.22
N ARG A 114 6.57 13.02 5.21
CA ARG A 114 7.98 13.27 5.54
C ARG A 114 8.65 11.99 6.02
N VAL A 115 8.00 11.25 6.93
CA VAL A 115 8.50 9.98 7.46
C VAL A 115 8.63 8.93 6.37
N ALA A 116 7.63 8.80 5.48
CA ALA A 116 7.69 7.87 4.36
C ALA A 116 8.87 8.18 3.40
N LYS A 117 9.13 9.45 3.12
CA LYS A 117 10.31 9.87 2.35
C LYS A 117 11.61 9.47 3.03
N HIS A 118 11.69 9.66 4.34
CA HIS A 118 12.87 9.30 5.13
C HIS A 118 13.08 7.78 5.16
N ALA A 119 12.03 6.99 5.38
CA ALA A 119 12.09 5.53 5.32
C ALA A 119 12.61 5.03 3.95
N ILE A 120 12.09 5.59 2.85
CA ILE A 120 12.57 5.27 1.50
C ILE A 120 14.04 5.64 1.33
N GLN A 121 14.48 6.76 1.91
CA GLN A 121 15.87 7.18 1.86
C GLN A 121 16.79 6.22 2.62
N LEU A 122 16.40 5.77 3.81
CA LEU A 122 17.12 4.76 4.58
C LEU A 122 17.28 3.44 3.80
N CYS A 123 16.21 3.00 3.11
CA CYS A 123 16.28 1.82 2.22
C CYS A 123 17.27 2.02 1.05
N LYS A 124 17.34 3.23 0.48
CA LYS A 124 18.30 3.54 -0.60
C LYS A 124 19.75 3.52 -0.12
N GLU A 125 20.01 4.01 1.10
CA GLU A 125 21.35 4.07 1.69
C GLU A 125 21.91 2.68 1.98
N ASP A 126 21.05 1.73 2.34
CA ASP A 126 21.40 0.30 2.41
C ASP A 126 21.41 -0.34 1.01
N SER A 127 22.29 0.13 0.15
CA SER A 127 22.33 -0.22 -1.27
C SER A 127 22.67 -1.68 -1.57
N LYS A 128 23.15 -2.44 -0.58
CA LYS A 128 23.46 -3.87 -0.72
C LYS A 128 22.24 -4.75 -0.56
N THR A 129 21.20 -4.24 0.09
CA THR A 129 19.94 -4.96 0.35
C THR A 129 18.90 -4.58 -0.71
N LEU A 130 18.17 -5.58 -1.23
CA LEU A 130 16.99 -5.33 -2.05
C LEU A 130 15.79 -5.04 -1.16
N TYR A 131 15.08 -3.98 -1.51
CA TYR A 131 13.85 -3.58 -0.83
C TYR A 131 12.66 -3.58 -1.79
N ILE A 132 11.49 -3.89 -1.23
CA ILE A 132 10.19 -3.69 -1.87
C ILE A 132 9.44 -2.69 -1.02
N ILE A 133 9.16 -1.52 -1.55
CA ILE A 133 8.32 -0.52 -0.87
C ILE A 133 6.89 -0.69 -1.38
N GLU A 134 5.99 -1.11 -0.51
CA GLU A 134 4.61 -1.39 -0.83
C GLU A 134 3.67 -0.39 -0.18
N GLY A 135 2.65 0.05 -0.90
CA GLY A 135 1.56 0.84 -0.36
C GLY A 135 0.78 1.65 -1.39
N ILE A 136 -0.48 1.91 -1.07
CA ILE A 136 -1.36 2.84 -1.80
C ILE A 136 -0.80 4.27 -1.74
N GLN A 137 -0.10 4.61 -0.67
CA GLN A 137 0.52 5.90 -0.41
C GLN A 137 1.51 6.32 -1.50
N LEU A 138 2.07 5.38 -2.26
CA LEU A 138 3.01 5.69 -3.33
C LEU A 138 2.39 6.61 -4.39
N PHE A 139 1.15 6.39 -4.79
CA PHE A 139 0.48 7.29 -5.74
C PHE A 139 -0.32 8.41 -5.07
N GLN A 140 -0.64 8.29 -3.79
CA GLN A 140 -1.35 9.35 -3.05
C GLN A 140 -0.42 10.44 -2.53
N TRP A 141 0.78 10.05 -2.01
CA TRP A 141 1.66 10.97 -1.28
C TRP A 141 2.84 11.49 -2.11
N PHE A 142 3.20 10.81 -3.20
CA PHE A 142 4.39 11.12 -3.95
C PHE A 142 4.09 11.62 -5.37
N ASN A 143 4.96 12.51 -5.86
CA ASN A 143 4.89 12.93 -7.24
C ASN A 143 5.41 11.80 -8.15
N ARG A 144 4.72 11.56 -9.26
CA ARG A 144 5.09 10.60 -10.32
C ARG A 144 6.53 10.72 -10.80
N ASP A 145 7.06 11.95 -10.90
CA ASP A 145 8.41 12.19 -11.43
C ASP A 145 9.48 11.46 -10.63
N GLN A 146 9.19 11.13 -9.37
CA GLN A 146 10.08 10.36 -8.52
C GLN A 146 10.20 8.89 -8.96
N PHE A 147 9.26 8.39 -9.77
CA PHE A 147 9.19 6.99 -10.20
C PHE A 147 9.52 6.75 -11.68
N LYS A 148 9.61 7.81 -12.54
CA LYS A 148 9.78 7.66 -13.99
C LYS A 148 10.94 6.75 -14.44
N SER A 149 12.02 6.70 -13.69
CA SER A 149 13.18 5.87 -14.00
C SER A 149 13.37 4.69 -13.02
N LYS A 150 12.43 4.47 -12.11
CA LYS A 150 12.56 3.49 -11.02
C LYS A 150 11.85 2.17 -11.36
N PRO A 151 12.29 1.05 -10.79
CA PRO A 151 11.53 -0.19 -10.82
C PRO A 151 10.17 0.01 -10.14
N LEU A 152 9.07 -0.23 -10.85
CA LEU A 152 7.72 0.02 -10.37
C LEU A 152 6.74 -1.02 -10.92
N ILE A 153 5.89 -1.54 -10.04
CA ILE A 153 4.71 -2.33 -10.41
C ILE A 153 3.47 -1.62 -9.87
N ILE A 154 2.50 -1.39 -10.74
CA ILE A 154 1.17 -0.94 -10.36
C ILE A 154 0.23 -2.11 -10.57
N LYS A 155 -0.22 -2.71 -9.47
CA LYS A 155 -1.13 -3.85 -9.49
C LYS A 155 -2.49 -3.45 -10.06
N GLY A 156 -2.94 -4.18 -11.08
CA GLY A 156 -4.21 -3.93 -11.74
C GLY A 156 -5.36 -4.58 -10.99
N THR A 157 -6.43 -3.81 -10.75
CA THR A 157 -7.72 -4.31 -10.27
C THR A 157 -8.80 -3.29 -10.60
N SER A 158 -10.08 -3.70 -10.64
CA SER A 158 -11.18 -2.75 -10.70
C SER A 158 -11.52 -2.24 -9.30
N MET A 159 -12.07 -1.02 -9.24
CA MET A 159 -12.59 -0.44 -8.00
C MET A 159 -13.57 -1.37 -7.29
N LEU A 160 -14.51 -1.97 -8.03
CA LEU A 160 -15.51 -2.87 -7.45
C LEU A 160 -14.86 -4.10 -6.81
N THR A 161 -13.94 -4.76 -7.52
CA THR A 161 -13.18 -5.92 -7.00
C THR A 161 -12.37 -5.54 -5.77
N SER A 162 -11.69 -4.39 -5.81
CA SER A 162 -10.94 -3.84 -4.71
C SER A 162 -11.79 -3.60 -3.47
N SER A 163 -12.92 -2.91 -3.65
CA SER A 163 -13.86 -2.60 -2.56
C SER A 163 -14.42 -3.86 -1.90
N ILE A 164 -14.81 -4.85 -2.69
CA ILE A 164 -15.38 -6.09 -2.17
C ILE A 164 -14.34 -6.89 -1.40
N ARG A 165 -13.14 -7.08 -1.96
CA ARG A 165 -12.05 -7.82 -1.31
C ARG A 165 -11.59 -7.13 -0.02
N GLY A 166 -11.45 -5.81 -0.06
CA GLY A 166 -11.09 -5.03 1.11
C GLY A 166 -12.13 -5.14 2.21
N ASN A 167 -13.43 -4.96 1.88
CA ASN A 167 -14.50 -5.14 2.87
C ASN A 167 -14.56 -6.56 3.43
N LYS A 168 -14.41 -7.58 2.59
CA LYS A 168 -14.39 -8.97 3.05
C LYS A 168 -13.28 -9.19 4.09
N ARG A 169 -12.08 -8.68 3.82
CA ARG A 169 -10.94 -8.75 4.75
C ARG A 169 -11.24 -8.04 6.06
N ASP A 170 -11.72 -6.80 6.01
CA ASP A 170 -11.90 -5.93 7.17
C ASP A 170 -13.08 -6.39 8.07
N PHE A 171 -14.04 -7.13 7.52
CA PHE A 171 -15.18 -7.71 8.25
C PHE A 171 -15.08 -9.21 8.49
N THR A 172 -13.89 -9.80 8.34
CA THR A 172 -13.63 -11.21 8.66
C THR A 172 -12.79 -11.30 9.92
N GLU A 173 -13.41 -11.78 11.00
CA GLU A 173 -12.74 -12.04 12.28
C GLU A 173 -12.80 -13.53 12.61
N ASN A 174 -11.66 -14.13 12.98
CA ASN A 174 -11.57 -15.57 13.33
C ASN A 174 -12.23 -16.48 12.29
N GLY A 175 -12.08 -16.16 10.99
CA GLY A 175 -12.65 -16.91 9.88
C GLY A 175 -14.17 -16.74 9.70
N LYS A 176 -14.83 -15.87 10.48
CA LYS A 176 -16.26 -15.58 10.36
C LYS A 176 -16.48 -14.19 9.74
N LEU A 177 -17.24 -14.15 8.65
CA LEU A 177 -17.57 -12.91 7.96
C LEU A 177 -18.80 -12.23 8.57
N ASN A 178 -18.64 -10.99 9.05
CA ASN A 178 -19.74 -10.11 9.42
C ASN A 178 -20.39 -9.50 8.17
N LYS A 179 -21.35 -10.22 7.58
CA LYS A 179 -22.04 -9.82 6.34
C LYS A 179 -22.79 -8.50 6.46
N VAL A 180 -23.40 -8.23 7.62
CA VAL A 180 -24.21 -7.02 7.85
C VAL A 180 -23.28 -5.79 7.88
N GLY A 181 -22.18 -5.87 8.61
CA GLY A 181 -21.16 -4.82 8.63
C GLY A 181 -20.60 -4.56 7.24
N MET A 182 -20.19 -5.61 6.53
CA MET A 182 -19.67 -5.53 5.17
C MET A 182 -20.64 -4.82 4.21
N ILE A 183 -21.92 -5.18 4.21
CA ILE A 183 -22.93 -4.58 3.30
C ILE A 183 -23.18 -3.12 3.66
N LYS A 184 -23.26 -2.77 4.96
CA LYS A 184 -23.50 -1.40 5.39
C LYS A 184 -22.38 -0.43 5.01
N THR A 185 -21.14 -0.88 5.03
CA THR A 185 -19.96 -0.03 4.75
C THR A 185 -19.56 0.00 3.29
N LEU A 186 -20.07 -0.93 2.48
CA LEU A 186 -19.70 -1.03 1.06
C LEU A 186 -19.93 0.27 0.26
N PRO A 187 -21.05 1.01 0.41
CA PRO A 187 -21.24 2.27 -0.32
C PRO A 187 -20.18 3.33 -0.02
N GLN A 188 -19.81 3.47 1.26
CA GLN A 188 -18.76 4.41 1.67
C GLN A 188 -17.39 3.98 1.12
N ARG A 189 -17.10 2.69 1.18
CA ARG A 189 -15.86 2.15 0.62
C ARG A 189 -15.78 2.33 -0.89
N LEU A 190 -16.87 2.10 -1.62
CA LEU A 190 -16.94 2.36 -3.05
C LEU A 190 -16.65 3.82 -3.40
N LYS A 191 -17.12 4.75 -2.57
CA LYS A 191 -16.81 6.17 -2.74
C LYS A 191 -15.30 6.44 -2.62
N TRP A 192 -14.65 5.97 -1.56
CA TRP A 192 -13.22 6.14 -1.34
C TRP A 192 -12.40 5.48 -2.45
N GLU A 193 -12.68 4.22 -2.77
CA GLU A 193 -11.97 3.49 -3.82
C GLU A 193 -12.15 4.13 -5.20
N SER A 194 -13.27 4.83 -5.45
CA SER A 194 -13.47 5.57 -6.70
C SER A 194 -12.57 6.79 -6.82
N GLU A 195 -12.27 7.44 -5.70
CA GLU A 195 -11.32 8.56 -5.66
C GLU A 195 -9.88 8.07 -5.84
N ASP A 196 -9.55 6.97 -5.19
CA ASP A 196 -8.26 6.30 -5.34
C ASP A 196 -8.06 5.75 -6.75
N GLU A 197 -9.08 5.13 -7.38
CA GLU A 197 -9.00 4.66 -8.76
C GLU A 197 -8.76 5.81 -9.74
N ARG A 198 -9.43 6.95 -9.56
CA ARG A 198 -9.18 8.14 -10.39
C ARG A 198 -7.75 8.64 -10.22
N SER A 199 -7.24 8.68 -8.99
CA SER A 199 -5.87 9.10 -8.68
C SER A 199 -4.85 8.11 -9.26
N LEU A 200 -5.08 6.82 -9.10
CA LEU A 200 -4.24 5.77 -9.67
C LEU A 200 -4.23 5.78 -11.20
N ASN A 201 -5.39 5.97 -11.83
CA ASN A 201 -5.48 6.04 -13.28
C ASN A 201 -4.77 7.29 -13.84
N ARG A 202 -4.84 8.41 -13.14
CA ARG A 202 -4.06 9.61 -13.47
C ARG A 202 -2.56 9.30 -13.36
N PHE A 203 -2.13 8.70 -12.25
CA PHE A 203 -0.76 8.28 -12.04
C PHE A 203 -0.26 7.34 -13.15
N LYS A 204 -1.03 6.27 -13.49
CA LYS A 204 -0.71 5.34 -14.60
C LYS A 204 -0.58 6.06 -15.94
N LYS A 205 -1.50 6.97 -16.27
CA LYS A 205 -1.49 7.72 -17.53
C LYS A 205 -0.25 8.61 -17.64
N GLU A 206 0.17 9.15 -16.54
CA GLU A 206 1.33 10.02 -16.45
C GLU A 206 2.65 9.25 -16.51
N MET A 207 2.68 8.00 -16.00
CA MET A 207 3.84 7.11 -16.11
C MET A 207 4.10 6.63 -17.55
N LYS A 208 3.08 6.63 -18.41
CA LYS A 208 3.18 6.23 -19.83
C LYS A 208 3.66 7.35 -20.77
N LYS A 209 3.77 8.58 -20.29
CA LYS A 209 4.32 9.73 -21.01
C LYS A 209 5.82 9.87 -20.80
#